data_d9670fcb0e71ce9a48155c2b41d448bb
#
_entry.id   d9670fcb0e71ce9a48155c2b41d448bb
#
_cell.length_a   1.000
_cell.length_b   1.000
_cell.length_c   1.000
_cell.angle_alpha   90.00
_cell.angle_beta   90.00
_cell.angle_gamma   90.00
#
_symmetry.space_group_name_H-M   'P 1'
#
loop_
_entity.id
_entity.type
_entity.pdbx_description
1 polymer ?
#
loop_
_entity_poly.entity_id
_entity_poly.type
_entity_poly.pdbx_seq_one_letter_code
_entity_poly.pdbx_strand_id
1 'polypeptide(L)'
;MDRTIKRVLVANRGEIAVRIIRAAKDVGITSVAVYADSDSEGLFVKLADEAFALNGVTPAQTYLDVDKILDVARRAEVDAIHPG
;
A
#
# COMPACT_ATOMS: atom_id res chain seq x y z
N MET A 1 -22.55 -14.54 -4.58
CA MET A 1 -21.09 -14.55 -4.59
C MET A 1 -20.57 -13.30 -3.88
N ASP A 2 -19.77 -13.50 -2.87
CA ASP A 2 -19.19 -12.39 -2.13
C ASP A 2 -18.02 -11.79 -2.90
N ARG A 3 -18.10 -10.50 -3.21
CA ARG A 3 -17.04 -9.75 -3.88
C ARG A 3 -16.46 -8.67 -2.98
N THR A 4 -16.65 -8.81 -1.70
CA THR A 4 -16.17 -7.83 -0.75
C THR A 4 -14.65 -7.79 -0.74
N ILE A 5 -14.10 -6.60 -0.95
CA ILE A 5 -12.67 -6.36 -0.78
C ILE A 5 -12.41 -6.26 0.72
N LYS A 6 -11.49 -7.06 1.22
CA LYS A 6 -11.14 -7.08 2.64
C LYS A 6 -9.77 -6.47 2.90
N ARG A 7 -8.86 -6.57 1.94
CA ARG A 7 -7.47 -6.10 2.09
C ARG A 7 -7.05 -5.40 0.80
N VAL A 8 -6.56 -4.17 0.92
CA VAL A 8 -6.12 -3.38 -0.22
C VAL A 8 -4.66 -2.96 -0.05
N LEU A 9 -3.86 -3.16 -1.09
CA LEU A 9 -2.51 -2.62 -1.15
C LEU A 9 -2.57 -1.22 -1.76
N VAL A 10 -2.02 -0.25 -1.05
CA VAL A 10 -1.99 1.15 -1.50
C VAL A 10 -0.63 1.40 -2.14
N ALA A 11 -0.60 1.40 -3.46
CA ALA A 11 0.64 1.55 -4.23
C ALA A 11 0.92 3.02 -4.55
N ASN A 12 0.98 3.84 -3.52
CA ASN A 12 1.29 5.25 -3.64
C ASN A 12 1.88 5.76 -2.33
N ARG A 13 2.25 7.03 -2.28
CA ARG A 13 2.91 7.64 -1.15
C ARG A 13 2.26 8.98 -0.77
N GLY A 14 2.71 9.56 0.34
CA GLY A 14 2.32 10.90 0.76
C GLY A 14 0.83 11.06 1.01
N GLU A 15 0.31 12.23 0.70
CA GLU A 15 -1.08 12.60 0.95
C GLU A 15 -2.08 11.70 0.23
N ILE A 16 -1.76 11.28 -1.00
CA ILE A 16 -2.63 10.38 -1.75
C ILE A 16 -2.80 9.06 -1.01
N ALA A 17 -1.70 8.48 -0.54
CA ALA A 17 -1.74 7.24 0.23
C ALA A 17 -2.52 7.42 1.54
N VAL A 18 -2.33 8.54 2.23
CA VAL A 18 -3.07 8.84 3.46
C VAL A 18 -4.58 8.84 3.21
N ARG A 19 -5.03 9.50 2.14
CA ARG A 19 -6.45 9.57 1.79
C ARG A 19 -7.04 8.19 1.53
N ILE A 20 -6.32 7.34 0.78
CA ILE A 20 -6.79 5.99 0.47
C ILE A 20 -6.87 5.15 1.73
N ILE A 21 -5.85 5.22 2.58
CA ILE A 21 -5.79 4.46 3.83
C ILE A 21 -6.94 4.86 4.76
N ARG A 22 -7.22 6.15 4.88
CA ARG A 22 -8.33 6.64 5.71
C ARG A 22 -9.67 6.19 5.15
N ALA A 23 -9.85 6.25 3.84
CA ALA A 23 -11.08 5.78 3.20
C ALA A 23 -11.29 4.28 3.42
N ALA A 24 -10.22 3.49 3.31
CA ALA A 24 -10.28 2.05 3.57
C ALA A 24 -10.72 1.77 5.01
N LYS A 25 -10.16 2.51 5.97
CA LYS A 25 -10.50 2.36 7.38
C LYS A 25 -11.96 2.67 7.63
N ASP A 26 -12.49 3.73 7.01
CA ASP A 26 -13.88 4.14 7.18
C ASP A 26 -14.87 3.05 6.75
N VAL A 27 -14.50 2.23 5.79
CA VAL A 27 -15.37 1.15 5.28
C VAL A 27 -14.96 -0.24 5.77
N GLY A 28 -14.03 -0.31 6.71
CA GLY A 28 -13.62 -1.57 7.33
C GLY A 28 -12.70 -2.44 6.48
N ILE A 29 -11.95 -1.85 5.54
CA ILE A 29 -10.98 -2.57 4.72
C ILE A 29 -9.59 -2.43 5.33
N THR A 30 -8.89 -3.54 5.47
CA THR A 30 -7.50 -3.54 5.95
C THR A 30 -6.59 -2.94 4.89
N SER A 31 -5.79 -1.96 5.25
CA SER A 31 -4.86 -1.31 4.35
C SER A 31 -3.44 -1.85 4.51
N VAL A 32 -2.78 -2.08 3.38
CA VAL A 32 -1.39 -2.52 3.32
C VAL A 32 -0.62 -1.46 2.56
N ALA A 33 0.31 -0.81 3.22
CA ALA A 33 1.16 0.20 2.60
C ALA A 33 2.46 -0.43 2.09
N VAL A 34 3.04 0.18 1.08
CA VAL A 34 4.39 -0.11 0.61
C VAL A 34 5.17 1.19 0.63
N TYR A 35 6.47 1.13 0.88
CA TYR A 35 7.23 2.37 1.01
C TYR A 35 8.66 2.24 0.49
N ALA A 36 9.15 3.34 -0.11
CA ALA A 36 10.56 3.53 -0.44
C ALA A 36 11.35 3.81 0.84
N ASP A 37 12.66 3.60 0.80
CA ASP A 37 13.52 3.79 1.98
C ASP A 37 13.35 5.17 2.62
N SER A 38 13.23 6.21 1.80
CA SER A 38 13.07 7.59 2.28
C SER A 38 11.70 7.87 2.90
N ASP A 39 10.72 7.00 2.69
CA ASP A 39 9.35 7.18 3.18
C ASP A 39 9.03 6.32 4.40
N SER A 40 10.01 5.63 4.98
CA SER A 40 9.80 4.70 6.10
C SER A 40 9.11 5.33 7.32
N GLU A 41 9.31 6.64 7.54
CA GLU A 41 8.70 7.38 8.64
C GLU A 41 7.46 8.18 8.20
N GLY A 42 7.00 7.97 6.97
CA GLY A 42 5.86 8.70 6.44
C GLY A 42 4.58 8.44 7.21
N LEU A 43 3.70 9.43 7.26
CA LEU A 43 2.42 9.32 7.96
C LEU A 43 1.59 8.14 7.40
N PHE A 44 1.59 7.94 6.08
CA PHE A 44 0.83 6.86 5.47
C PHE A 44 1.30 5.49 5.94
N VAL A 45 2.59 5.32 6.20
CA VAL A 45 3.14 4.07 6.72
C VAL A 45 2.62 3.80 8.13
N LYS A 46 2.56 4.84 8.95
CA LYS A 46 2.09 4.72 10.33
C LYS A 46 0.59 4.50 10.44
N LEU A 47 -0.18 5.03 9.50
CA LEU A 47 -1.64 4.90 9.50
C LEU A 47 -2.13 3.58 8.92
N ALA A 48 -1.36 2.95 8.05
CA ALA A 48 -1.74 1.67 7.46
C ALA A 48 -1.76 0.56 8.50
N ASP A 49 -2.59 -0.45 8.29
CA ASP A 49 -2.65 -1.61 9.18
C ASP A 49 -1.38 -2.45 9.09
N GLU A 50 -0.81 -2.57 7.89
CA GLU A 50 0.44 -3.28 7.62
C GLU A 50 1.27 -2.45 6.64
N ALA A 51 2.60 -2.62 6.69
CA ALA A 51 3.49 -1.90 5.80
C ALA A 51 4.68 -2.77 5.41
N PHE A 52 5.09 -2.69 4.14
CA PHE A 52 6.19 -3.47 3.58
C PHE A 52 7.18 -2.56 2.86
N ALA A 53 8.46 -2.75 3.11
CA ALA A 53 9.52 -2.02 2.41
C ALA A 53 9.66 -2.52 0.97
N LEU A 54 9.83 -1.59 0.04
CA LEU A 54 10.10 -1.92 -1.36
C LEU A 54 11.60 -2.03 -1.67
N ASN A 55 12.45 -1.63 -0.72
CA ASN A 55 13.90 -1.74 -0.83
C ASN A 55 14.45 -0.99 -2.05
N GLY A 56 14.35 0.32 -2.02
CA GLY A 56 14.85 1.20 -3.06
C GLY A 56 14.61 2.64 -2.70
N VAL A 57 15.13 3.55 -3.52
CA VAL A 57 15.08 4.99 -3.26
C VAL A 57 14.27 5.73 -4.33
N THR A 58 14.50 5.41 -5.62
CA THR A 58 13.82 6.11 -6.71
C THR A 58 12.42 5.54 -6.96
N PRO A 59 11.51 6.32 -7.56
CA PRO A 59 10.19 5.79 -7.95
C PRO A 59 10.28 4.56 -8.85
N ALA A 60 11.23 4.54 -9.79
CA ALA A 60 11.42 3.40 -10.68
C ALA A 60 11.80 2.11 -9.93
N GLN A 61 12.52 2.25 -8.80
CA GLN A 61 12.93 1.13 -7.96
C GLN A 61 11.87 0.70 -6.95
N THR A 62 10.81 1.49 -6.80
CA THR A 62 9.82 1.29 -5.73
C THR A 62 8.40 1.33 -6.27
N TYR A 63 7.72 2.47 -6.19
CA TYR A 63 6.29 2.58 -6.51
C TYR A 63 5.94 2.26 -7.96
N LEU A 64 6.90 2.40 -8.87
CA LEU A 64 6.72 2.09 -10.29
C LEU A 64 7.28 0.71 -10.67
N ASP A 65 7.84 -0.02 -9.74
CA ASP A 65 8.33 -1.38 -9.98
C ASP A 65 7.17 -2.37 -9.78
N VAL A 66 6.56 -2.76 -10.88
CA VAL A 66 5.38 -3.63 -10.86
C VAL A 66 5.68 -4.98 -10.20
N ASP A 67 6.86 -5.54 -10.45
CA ASP A 67 7.21 -6.84 -9.88
C ASP A 67 7.31 -6.80 -8.36
N LYS A 68 7.88 -5.73 -7.81
CA LYS A 68 7.96 -5.55 -6.36
C LYS A 68 6.57 -5.37 -5.75
N ILE A 69 5.71 -4.58 -6.40
CA ILE A 69 4.34 -4.36 -5.93
C ILE A 69 3.56 -5.67 -5.92
N LEU A 70 3.65 -6.44 -7.00
CA LEU A 70 2.96 -7.73 -7.10
C LEU A 70 3.50 -8.75 -6.10
N ASP A 71 4.80 -8.73 -5.81
CA ASP A 71 5.40 -9.60 -4.80
C ASP A 71 4.82 -9.31 -3.41
N VAL A 72 4.74 -8.04 -3.05
CA VAL A 72 4.11 -7.65 -1.78
C VAL A 72 2.64 -8.04 -1.75
N ALA A 73 1.92 -7.81 -2.86
CA ALA A 73 0.52 -8.16 -2.96
C ALA A 73 0.28 -9.64 -2.67
N ARG A 74 1.13 -10.51 -3.20
CA ARG A 74 1.05 -11.95 -2.95
C ARG A 74 1.36 -12.29 -1.50
N ARG A 75 2.44 -11.74 -0.95
CA ARG A 75 2.85 -12.01 0.43
C ARG A 75 1.84 -11.52 1.45
N ALA A 76 1.24 -10.37 1.19
CA ALA A 76 0.23 -9.77 2.06
C ALA A 76 -1.19 -10.28 1.82
N GLU A 77 -1.37 -11.12 0.79
CA GLU A 77 -2.66 -11.71 0.46
C GLU A 77 -3.76 -10.67 0.27
N VAL A 78 -3.47 -9.62 -0.50
CA VAL A 78 -4.44 -8.56 -0.76
C VAL A 78 -5.45 -8.96 -1.83
N ASP A 79 -6.64 -8.37 -1.75
CA ASP A 79 -7.73 -8.60 -2.70
C ASP A 79 -7.70 -7.60 -3.84
N ALA A 80 -7.06 -6.45 -3.63
CA ALA A 80 -7.05 -5.35 -4.58
C ALA A 80 -5.78 -4.51 -4.41
N ILE A 81 -5.43 -3.79 -5.47
CA ILE A 81 -4.34 -2.81 -5.47
C ILE A 81 -4.93 -1.48 -5.91
N HIS A 82 -4.69 -0.45 -5.11
CA HIS A 82 -5.12 0.91 -5.44
C HIS A 82 -3.89 1.74 -5.79
N PRO A 83 -3.71 2.13 -7.04
CA PRO A 83 -2.49 2.84 -7.46
C PRO A 83 -2.51 4.34 -7.16
N GLY A 84 -3.66 4.86 -6.79
CA GLY A 84 -3.80 6.29 -6.47
C GLY A 84 -4.27 7.16 -7.60
#